data_1be5b7632b6876fffd24a9cb6661d53b
#
_entry.id   1be5b7632b6876fffd24a9cb6661d53b
#
_cell.length_a   1.000
_cell.length_b   1.000
_cell.length_c   1.000
_cell.angle_alpha   90.00
_cell.angle_beta   90.00
_cell.angle_gamma   90.00
#
_symmetry.space_group_name_H-M   'P 1'
#
loop_
_entity.id
_entity.type
_entity.pdbx_description
1 polymer ?
#
loop_
_entity_poly.entity_id
_entity_poly.type
_entity_poly.pdbx_seq_one_letter_code
_entity_poly.pdbx_strand_id
1 'polypeptide(L)'
;MLRFGMRPPLSYDDFIEKCEEALNRSEMGALKSGGLLFLKQWNIFDRGLRNELVRVRAAKRGKDPARYLRDSESADPFIAPLAHWAANQDSPMEAESYLDKIRWEKIEEFKAGHYFDIEYLAAYGLELRILERWDKINSGDGMKAVERLAGKT
;
A
#
# COMPACT_ATOMS: atom_id res chain seq x y z
N MET A 1 4.88 -12.16 16.44
CA MET A 1 4.18 -13.14 15.58
C MET A 1 2.69 -12.90 15.70
N LEU A 2 2.10 -12.09 14.81
CA LEU A 2 0.68 -11.77 14.83
C LEU A 2 -0.08 -12.90 14.12
N ARG A 3 -0.76 -13.76 14.88
CA ARG A 3 -1.71 -14.74 14.36
C ARG A 3 -3.05 -14.03 14.14
N PHE A 4 -3.33 -13.58 12.93
CA PHE A 4 -4.67 -13.21 12.52
C PHE A 4 -5.39 -14.45 11.98
N GLY A 5 -6.23 -15.06 12.81
CA GLY A 5 -6.96 -16.30 12.50
C GLY A 5 -8.27 -16.11 11.78
N MET A 6 -8.50 -15.05 11.02
CA MET A 6 -9.69 -14.90 10.18
C MET A 6 -9.27 -14.62 8.73
N ARG A 7 -9.59 -15.55 7.84
CA ARG A 7 -9.59 -15.22 6.40
C ARG A 7 -10.73 -14.24 6.14
N PRO A 8 -10.45 -13.11 5.47
CA PRO A 8 -11.52 -12.23 5.04
C PRO A 8 -12.45 -12.98 4.06
N PRO A 9 -13.77 -12.76 4.16
CA PRO A 9 -14.75 -13.47 3.33
C PRO A 9 -14.72 -13.10 1.83
N LEU A 10 -13.94 -12.08 1.44
CA LEU A 10 -13.85 -11.57 0.08
C LEU A 10 -12.39 -11.30 -0.27
N SER A 11 -11.99 -11.51 -1.52
CA SER A 11 -10.70 -11.03 -2.02
C SER A 11 -10.66 -9.50 -2.03
N TYR A 12 -9.46 -8.93 -2.10
CA TYR A 12 -9.31 -7.46 -2.20
C TYR A 12 -9.99 -6.91 -3.46
N ASP A 13 -9.82 -7.60 -4.59
CA ASP A 13 -10.39 -7.17 -5.87
C ASP A 13 -11.92 -7.23 -5.83
N ASP A 14 -12.51 -8.29 -5.28
CA ASP A 14 -13.96 -8.40 -5.03
C ASP A 14 -14.47 -7.32 -4.07
N PHE A 15 -13.66 -6.95 -3.06
CA PHE A 15 -14.01 -5.90 -2.12
C PHE A 15 -14.01 -4.53 -2.80
N ILE A 16 -12.99 -4.22 -3.61
CA ILE A 16 -12.90 -2.96 -4.36
C ILE A 16 -14.04 -2.87 -5.38
N GLU A 17 -14.29 -3.92 -6.15
CA GLU A 17 -15.41 -3.96 -7.11
C GLU A 17 -16.74 -3.66 -6.43
N LYS A 18 -16.99 -4.28 -5.28
CA LYS A 18 -18.22 -4.01 -4.49
C LYS A 18 -18.26 -2.60 -3.90
N CYS A 19 -17.13 -2.04 -3.49
CA CYS A 19 -17.05 -0.66 -3.05
C CYS A 19 -17.34 0.31 -4.22
N GLU A 20 -16.80 0.06 -5.40
CA GLU A 20 -17.06 0.84 -6.61
C GLU A 20 -18.53 0.72 -7.05
N GLU A 21 -19.11 -0.49 -7.00
CA GLU A 21 -20.54 -0.68 -7.26
C GLU A 21 -21.43 0.05 -6.25
N ALA A 22 -21.07 0.04 -4.95
CA ALA A 22 -21.80 0.74 -3.91
C ALA A 22 -21.69 2.27 -4.09
N LEU A 23 -20.50 2.77 -4.46
CA LEU A 23 -20.25 4.17 -4.79
C LEU A 23 -21.08 4.63 -6.00
N ASN A 24 -21.23 3.77 -7.01
CA ASN A 24 -22.01 4.08 -8.20
C ASN A 24 -23.53 4.00 -7.95
N ARG A 25 -23.99 3.24 -6.96
CA ARG A 25 -25.41 3.11 -6.60
C ARG A 25 -25.90 4.18 -5.63
N SER A 26 -25.03 4.68 -4.76
CA SER A 26 -25.43 5.77 -3.84
C SER A 26 -25.46 7.08 -4.61
N GLU A 27 -26.59 7.78 -4.53
CA GLU A 27 -26.76 9.09 -5.14
C GLU A 27 -25.54 9.96 -4.85
N MET A 28 -24.84 10.28 -5.90
CA MET A 28 -23.46 10.80 -5.95
C MET A 28 -23.24 12.18 -5.28
N GLY A 29 -24.21 12.72 -4.57
CA GLY A 29 -24.14 14.05 -3.96
C GLY A 29 -23.44 14.09 -2.60
N ALA A 30 -23.63 13.08 -1.76
CA ALA A 30 -23.12 13.09 -0.39
C ALA A 30 -21.74 12.45 -0.23
N LEU A 31 -21.35 11.54 -1.14
CA LEU A 31 -20.07 10.84 -1.13
C LEU A 31 -18.89 11.62 -1.71
N LYS A 32 -19.16 12.72 -2.41
CA LYS A 32 -18.12 13.50 -3.10
C LYS A 32 -17.17 14.27 -2.17
N SER A 33 -17.45 14.42 -0.90
CA SER A 33 -16.61 15.24 -0.02
C SER A 33 -15.79 14.48 1.03
N GLY A 34 -16.29 13.39 1.59
CA GLY A 34 -15.63 12.69 2.70
C GLY A 34 -14.74 11.52 2.26
N GLY A 35 -15.31 10.48 1.64
CA GLY A 35 -14.57 9.27 1.25
C GLY A 35 -13.47 9.49 0.23
N LEU A 36 -13.53 10.59 -0.53
CA LEU A 36 -12.47 11.06 -1.41
C LEU A 36 -11.28 11.66 -0.65
N LEU A 37 -11.48 12.20 0.55
CA LEU A 37 -10.39 12.86 1.30
C LEU A 37 -9.38 11.84 1.81
N PHE A 38 -9.83 10.77 2.44
CA PHE A 38 -8.97 9.67 2.89
C PHE A 38 -8.14 9.08 1.73
N LEU A 39 -8.80 8.72 0.62
CA LEU A 39 -8.11 8.16 -0.54
C LEU A 39 -7.15 9.16 -1.19
N LYS A 40 -7.50 10.44 -1.18
CA LYS A 40 -6.61 11.51 -1.65
C LYS A 40 -5.36 11.60 -0.79
N GLN A 41 -5.51 11.66 0.53
CA GLN A 41 -4.39 11.70 1.47
C GLN A 41 -3.51 10.46 1.37
N TRP A 42 -4.14 9.28 1.29
CA TRP A 42 -3.43 8.02 1.07
C TRP A 42 -2.61 8.02 -0.22
N ASN A 43 -3.20 8.45 -1.33
CA ASN A 43 -2.51 8.51 -2.61
C ASN A 43 -1.33 9.48 -2.61
N ILE A 44 -1.45 10.62 -1.94
CA ILE A 44 -0.36 11.59 -1.78
C ILE A 44 0.78 10.94 -0.99
N PHE A 45 0.47 10.31 0.15
CA PHE A 45 1.45 9.64 0.99
C PHE A 45 2.14 8.47 0.26
N ASP A 46 1.39 7.51 -0.29
CA ASP A 46 1.97 6.32 -0.93
C ASP A 46 2.77 6.68 -2.19
N ARG A 47 2.33 7.69 -2.94
CA ARG A 47 3.08 8.22 -4.09
C ARG A 47 4.35 8.92 -3.64
N GLY A 48 4.31 9.72 -2.58
CA GLY A 48 5.47 10.35 -1.97
C GLY A 48 6.50 9.32 -1.54
N LEU A 49 6.07 8.29 -0.83
CA LEU A 49 6.93 7.19 -0.38
C LEU A 49 7.59 6.46 -1.56
N ARG A 50 6.84 6.15 -2.61
CA ARG A 50 7.38 5.54 -3.83
C ARG A 50 8.38 6.44 -4.54
N ASN A 51 8.12 7.73 -4.63
CA ASN A 51 9.03 8.69 -5.25
C ASN A 51 10.35 8.79 -4.48
N GLU A 52 10.32 8.82 -3.14
CA GLU A 52 11.54 8.83 -2.34
C GLU A 52 12.34 7.52 -2.49
N LEU A 53 11.67 6.37 -2.51
CA LEU A 53 12.34 5.09 -2.81
C LEU A 53 12.99 5.09 -4.19
N VAL A 54 12.34 5.69 -5.19
CA VAL A 54 12.91 5.86 -6.54
C VAL A 54 14.15 6.73 -6.49
N ARG A 55 14.13 7.87 -5.78
CA ARG A 55 15.29 8.76 -5.64
C ARG A 55 16.49 8.03 -5.04
N VAL A 56 16.26 7.33 -3.91
CA VAL A 56 17.34 6.60 -3.23
C VAL A 56 17.89 5.47 -4.10
N ARG A 57 17.03 4.69 -4.75
CA ARG A 57 17.44 3.58 -5.62
C ARG A 57 18.14 4.06 -6.89
N ALA A 58 17.70 5.18 -7.46
CA ALA A 58 18.34 5.79 -8.63
C ALA A 58 19.73 6.34 -8.28
N ALA A 59 19.86 7.03 -7.15
CA ALA A 59 21.14 7.50 -6.65
C ALA A 59 22.15 6.36 -6.45
N LYS A 60 21.74 5.25 -5.82
CA LYS A 60 22.58 4.05 -5.66
C LYS A 60 23.06 3.45 -6.99
N ARG A 61 22.31 3.65 -8.06
CA ARG A 61 22.61 3.10 -9.40
C ARG A 61 23.22 4.13 -10.36
N GLY A 62 23.48 5.36 -9.90
CA GLY A 62 23.97 6.44 -10.75
C GLY A 62 23.01 6.82 -11.89
N LYS A 63 21.70 6.64 -11.68
CA LYS A 63 20.67 6.96 -12.69
C LYS A 63 19.93 8.24 -12.32
N ASP A 64 19.48 8.96 -13.33
CA ASP A 64 18.61 10.13 -13.13
C ASP A 64 17.22 9.68 -12.64
N PRO A 65 16.80 10.09 -11.43
CA PRO A 65 15.49 9.73 -10.88
C PRO A 65 14.33 10.38 -11.62
N ALA A 66 14.53 11.53 -12.29
CA ALA A 66 13.46 12.30 -12.93
C ALA A 66 12.63 11.47 -13.92
N ARG A 67 13.26 10.49 -14.57
CA ARG A 67 12.60 9.57 -15.52
C ARG A 67 11.57 8.63 -14.89
N TYR A 68 11.60 8.44 -13.58
CA TYR A 68 10.82 7.44 -12.86
C TYR A 68 9.90 8.05 -11.81
N LEU A 69 10.04 9.34 -11.53
CA LEU A 69 9.18 10.05 -10.59
C LEU A 69 7.78 10.21 -11.18
N ARG A 70 6.79 10.13 -10.32
CA ARG A 70 5.40 10.46 -10.62
C ARG A 70 5.06 11.80 -9.99
N ASP A 71 4.23 12.60 -10.67
CA ASP A 71 3.78 13.87 -10.11
C ASP A 71 3.16 13.65 -8.72
N SER A 72 3.66 14.39 -7.74
CA SER A 72 3.12 14.40 -6.38
C SER A 72 2.96 15.83 -5.89
N GLU A 73 1.84 16.10 -5.26
CA GLU A 73 1.46 17.45 -4.82
C GLU A 73 2.29 17.97 -3.64
N SER A 74 3.03 17.14 -2.94
CA SER A 74 3.94 17.54 -1.86
C SER A 74 4.83 16.39 -1.44
N ALA A 75 6.08 16.68 -1.17
CA ALA A 75 6.97 15.74 -0.47
C ALA A 75 6.83 16.00 1.04
N ASP A 76 6.23 15.08 1.77
CA ASP A 76 6.29 15.07 3.22
C ASP A 76 7.76 14.86 3.64
N PRO A 77 8.38 15.81 4.35
CA PRO A 77 9.80 15.71 4.72
C PRO A 77 10.09 14.50 5.63
N PHE A 78 9.08 13.94 6.29
CA PHE A 78 9.23 12.74 7.11
C PHE A 78 9.34 11.45 6.29
N ILE A 79 9.00 11.45 5.02
CA ILE A 79 9.05 10.25 4.17
C ILE A 79 10.48 9.91 3.72
N ALA A 80 11.33 10.92 3.50
CA ALA A 80 12.69 10.70 2.99
C ALA A 80 13.55 9.82 3.93
N PRO A 81 13.59 10.04 5.26
CA PRO A 81 14.32 9.15 6.18
C PRO A 81 13.81 7.71 6.14
N LEU A 82 12.49 7.50 6.02
CA LEU A 82 11.88 6.17 5.95
C LEU A 82 12.31 5.42 4.69
N ALA A 83 12.30 6.10 3.55
CA ALA A 83 12.75 5.54 2.28
C ALA A 83 14.25 5.20 2.30
N HIS A 84 15.06 6.07 2.89
CA HIS A 84 16.50 5.83 3.07
C HIS A 84 16.75 4.60 3.95
N TRP A 85 16.06 4.48 5.07
CA TRP A 85 16.20 3.33 5.95
C TRP A 85 15.83 2.04 5.24
N ALA A 86 14.68 1.99 4.59
CA ALA A 86 14.22 0.81 3.85
C ALA A 86 15.19 0.41 2.72
N ALA A 87 15.72 1.40 1.99
CA ALA A 87 16.66 1.13 0.89
C ALA A 87 18.05 0.66 1.35
N ASN A 88 18.38 0.81 2.63
CA ASN A 88 19.67 0.39 3.20
C ASN A 88 19.60 -0.94 3.95
N GLN A 89 18.44 -1.61 3.97
CA GLN A 89 18.34 -2.96 4.54
C GLN A 89 19.05 -3.98 3.65
N ASP A 90 19.73 -4.91 4.27
CA ASP A 90 20.42 -6.02 3.58
C ASP A 90 19.41 -7.03 3.03
N SER A 91 18.30 -7.23 3.74
CA SER A 91 17.22 -8.12 3.35
C SER A 91 16.08 -7.35 2.65
N PRO A 92 15.75 -7.68 1.39
CA PRO A 92 14.57 -7.11 0.73
C PRO A 92 13.27 -7.40 1.50
N MET A 93 13.19 -8.53 2.20
CA MET A 93 12.03 -8.90 3.01
C MET A 93 11.85 -7.98 4.21
N GLU A 94 12.96 -7.64 4.90
CA GLU A 94 12.94 -6.70 6.02
C GLU A 94 12.56 -5.29 5.55
N ALA A 95 13.10 -4.86 4.40
CA ALA A 95 12.75 -3.59 3.79
C ALA A 95 11.24 -3.49 3.49
N GLU A 96 10.66 -4.52 2.86
CA GLU A 96 9.23 -4.53 2.54
C GLU A 96 8.36 -4.64 3.81
N SER A 97 8.77 -5.43 4.80
CA SER A 97 8.07 -5.51 6.09
C SER A 97 8.02 -4.16 6.80
N TYR A 98 9.13 -3.44 6.80
CA TYR A 98 9.19 -2.10 7.37
C TYR A 98 8.30 -1.10 6.61
N LEU A 99 8.35 -1.11 5.26
CA LEU A 99 7.52 -0.23 4.44
C LEU A 99 6.02 -0.50 4.66
N ASP A 100 5.63 -1.76 4.82
CA ASP A 100 4.23 -2.10 5.08
C ASP A 100 3.79 -1.76 6.50
N LYS A 101 4.71 -1.83 7.47
CA LYS A 101 4.44 -1.31 8.81
C LYS A 101 4.15 0.19 8.77
N ILE A 102 4.95 0.97 8.05
CA ILE A 102 4.74 2.42 7.88
C ILE A 102 3.39 2.69 7.19
N ARG A 103 3.07 1.92 6.13
CA ARG A 103 1.77 2.03 5.46
C ARG A 103 0.61 1.75 6.40
N TRP A 104 0.73 0.71 7.20
CA TRP A 104 -0.27 0.36 8.20
C TRP A 104 -0.48 1.48 9.23
N GLU A 105 0.60 1.98 9.81
CA GLU A 105 0.55 3.07 10.78
C GLU A 105 -0.11 4.32 10.18
N LYS A 106 0.16 4.61 8.90
CA LYS A 106 -0.43 5.76 8.21
C LYS A 106 -1.91 5.55 7.90
N ILE A 107 -2.33 4.33 7.57
CA ILE A 107 -3.75 3.98 7.40
C ILE A 107 -4.48 4.18 8.74
N GLU A 108 -3.93 3.70 9.85
CA GLU A 108 -4.51 3.87 11.18
C GLU A 108 -4.62 5.35 11.57
N GLU A 109 -3.60 6.16 11.24
CA GLU A 109 -3.63 7.62 11.47
C GLU A 109 -4.80 8.27 10.70
N PHE A 110 -4.94 7.96 9.42
CA PHE A 110 -6.02 8.51 8.61
C PHE A 110 -7.40 7.97 8.97
N LYS A 111 -7.49 6.76 9.49
CA LYS A 111 -8.71 6.12 9.97
C LYS A 111 -9.19 6.71 11.30
N ALA A 112 -8.33 7.40 12.03
CA ALA A 112 -8.66 7.93 13.34
C ALA A 112 -9.86 8.92 13.28
N GLY A 113 -10.90 8.63 14.06
CA GLY A 113 -12.14 9.40 14.06
C GLY A 113 -13.22 8.89 13.11
N HIS A 114 -12.91 7.94 12.25
CA HIS A 114 -13.84 7.26 11.35
C HIS A 114 -14.23 5.89 11.92
N TYR A 115 -15.54 5.55 11.97
CA TYR A 115 -15.97 4.27 12.58
C TYR A 115 -17.00 3.63 11.69
N PHE A 116 -17.85 3.85 11.05
CA PHE A 116 -18.84 3.14 10.24
C PHE A 116 -19.17 3.91 8.95
N ASP A 117 -18.19 4.61 8.44
CA ASP A 117 -18.29 5.40 7.23
C ASP A 117 -17.47 4.81 6.09
N ILE A 118 -17.54 5.43 4.91
CA ILE A 118 -16.83 4.98 3.72
C ILE A 118 -15.30 5.07 3.89
N GLU A 119 -14.82 6.02 4.69
CA GLU A 119 -13.40 6.22 4.96
C GLU A 119 -12.85 5.07 5.80
N TYR A 120 -13.60 4.62 6.81
CA TYR A 120 -13.27 3.43 7.57
C TYR A 120 -13.23 2.18 6.68
N LEU A 121 -14.19 1.99 5.78
CA LEU A 121 -14.21 0.87 4.84
C LEU A 121 -13.04 0.91 3.86
N ALA A 122 -12.67 2.09 3.36
CA ALA A 122 -11.52 2.28 2.50
C ALA A 122 -10.20 1.93 3.22
N ALA A 123 -10.06 2.38 4.47
CA ALA A 123 -8.92 2.02 5.32
C ALA A 123 -8.82 0.51 5.52
N TYR A 124 -9.94 -0.13 5.87
CA TYR A 124 -10.01 -1.58 6.03
C TYR A 124 -9.60 -2.33 4.75
N GLY A 125 -10.02 -1.86 3.58
CA GLY A 125 -9.62 -2.45 2.29
C GLY A 125 -8.11 -2.37 2.04
N LEU A 126 -7.47 -1.25 2.42
CA LEU A 126 -6.02 -1.11 2.32
C LEU A 126 -5.27 -2.01 3.31
N GLU A 127 -5.74 -2.12 4.54
CA GLU A 127 -5.20 -3.05 5.55
C GLU A 127 -5.29 -4.50 5.07
N LEU A 128 -6.44 -4.88 4.53
CA LEU A 128 -6.69 -6.21 3.97
C LEU A 128 -5.70 -6.53 2.85
N ARG A 129 -5.41 -5.59 1.97
CA ARG A 129 -4.43 -5.75 0.89
C ARG A 129 -3.02 -6.03 1.42
N ILE A 130 -2.62 -5.37 2.51
CA ILE A 130 -1.33 -5.65 3.15
C ILE A 130 -1.32 -7.07 3.72
N LEU A 131 -2.39 -7.47 4.41
CA LEU A 131 -2.51 -8.82 4.99
C LEU A 131 -2.48 -9.91 3.92
N GLU A 132 -3.24 -9.77 2.83
CA GLU A 132 -3.25 -10.73 1.72
C GLU A 132 -1.88 -10.87 1.06
N ARG A 133 -1.13 -9.76 0.93
CA ARG A 133 0.23 -9.80 0.40
C ARG A 133 1.14 -10.65 1.29
N TRP A 134 1.06 -10.47 2.60
CA TRP A 134 1.87 -11.24 3.55
C TRP A 134 1.43 -12.71 3.67
N ASP A 135 0.14 -12.98 3.54
CA ASP A 135 -0.36 -14.36 3.46
C ASP A 135 0.22 -15.09 2.23
N LYS A 136 0.20 -14.45 1.07
CA LYS A 136 0.81 -14.99 -0.16
C LYS A 136 2.32 -15.21 -0.04
N ILE A 137 3.04 -14.27 0.58
CA ILE A 137 4.49 -14.41 0.82
C ILE A 137 4.77 -15.58 1.76
N ASN A 138 4.01 -15.72 2.83
CA ASN A 138 4.21 -16.75 3.86
C ASN A 138 3.71 -18.14 3.44
N SER A 139 2.78 -18.22 2.49
CA SER A 139 2.24 -19.50 2.00
C SER A 139 3.20 -20.31 1.13
N GLY A 140 4.39 -19.77 0.83
CA GLY A 140 5.40 -20.43 0.01
C GLY A 140 5.09 -20.46 -1.50
N ASP A 141 4.04 -19.80 -1.95
CA ASP A 141 3.68 -19.74 -3.38
C ASP A 141 4.75 -19.03 -4.22
N GLY A 142 5.57 -18.18 -3.60
CA GLY A 142 6.73 -17.57 -4.22
C GLY A 142 7.78 -18.59 -4.68
N MET A 143 8.07 -19.60 -3.88
CA MET A 143 8.99 -20.69 -4.27
C MET A 143 8.46 -21.49 -5.44
N LYS A 144 7.17 -21.82 -5.44
CA LYS A 144 6.52 -22.52 -6.58
C LYS A 144 6.54 -21.68 -7.86
N ALA A 145 6.43 -20.36 -7.75
CA ALA A 145 6.54 -19.45 -8.90
C ALA A 145 7.97 -19.44 -9.47
N VAL A 146 8.99 -19.41 -8.61
CA VAL A 146 10.40 -19.51 -9.02
C VAL A 146 10.69 -20.85 -9.69
N GLU A 147 10.23 -21.95 -9.13
CA GLU A 147 10.39 -23.31 -9.70
C GLU A 147 9.73 -23.41 -11.08
N ARG A 148 8.53 -22.84 -11.27
CA ARG A 148 7.86 -22.78 -12.58
C ARG A 148 8.63 -21.96 -13.62
N LEU A 149 9.31 -20.91 -13.20
CA LEU A 149 10.13 -20.07 -14.08
C LEU A 149 11.46 -20.76 -14.42
N ALA A 150 12.08 -21.41 -13.44
CA ALA A 150 13.35 -22.15 -13.61
C ALA A 150 13.16 -23.46 -14.40
N GLY A 151 12.02 -24.12 -14.30
CA GLY A 151 11.72 -25.36 -15.04
C GLY A 151 11.27 -25.18 -16.49
N LYS A 152 11.28 -23.96 -17.01
CA LYS A 152 10.94 -23.62 -18.42
C LYS A 152 12.17 -23.38 -19.31
N THR A 153 13.37 -23.77 -18.86
CA THR A 153 14.60 -23.73 -19.66
C THR A 153 14.87 -25.07 -20.32
#